data_5a72e1a49927fb5280779614b61f216c
#
_entry.id   5a72e1a49927fb5280779614b61f216c
#
_cell.length_a   1.000
_cell.length_b   1.000
_cell.length_c   1.000
_cell.angle_alpha   90.00
_cell.angle_beta   90.00
_cell.angle_gamma   90.00
#
_symmetry.space_group_name_H-M   'P 1'
#
loop_
_entity.id
_entity.type
_entity.pdbx_description
1 polymer ?
#
loop_
_entity_poly.entity_id
_entity_poly.type
_entity_poly.pdbx_seq_one_letter_code
_entity_poly.pdbx_strand_id
1 'polypeptide(L)'
;MQPIKLSKHFNCEIFCRCWQDDPATQFWFCPAKAELVDRVTYEYLLSDDERKGCIPVAEISLSDIQRAFFEQQDDEVREMWEESIRECTDEQSFEEVSWKIIEDNFHRHWAYLEFAADYKLSYAENWCRENQIPFVETEEWVASPTHPHMFIDDVEYVLSYLKYGCSVEEFMDMLRQFNPDVEDFSAITPAIEAAVEQMKKDAGKQA
;
A
#
# COMPACT_ATOMS: atom_id res chain seq x y z
N MET A 1 9.18 14.61 22.43
CA MET A 1 9.15 14.22 21.00
C MET A 1 7.70 14.37 20.55
N GLN A 2 7.47 14.97 19.39
CA GLN A 2 6.13 15.00 18.81
C GLN A 2 5.75 13.59 18.32
N PRO A 3 4.49 13.17 18.47
CA PRO A 3 4.05 11.90 17.96
C PRO A 3 4.07 11.89 16.42
N ILE A 4 4.48 10.77 15.83
CA ILE A 4 4.29 10.54 14.40
C ILE A 4 2.81 10.18 14.15
N LYS A 5 2.26 10.65 13.04
CA LYS A 5 0.95 10.21 12.58
C LYS A 5 1.13 8.94 11.76
N LEU A 6 0.42 7.89 12.09
CA LEU A 6 0.35 6.64 11.31
C LEU A 6 -1.00 6.55 10.61
N SER A 7 -0.97 6.40 9.29
CA SER A 7 -2.16 6.21 8.47
C SER A 7 -2.03 4.93 7.65
N LYS A 8 -2.95 3.98 7.86
CA LYS A 8 -2.88 2.65 7.28
C LYS A 8 -2.85 2.64 5.74
N HIS A 9 -3.46 3.63 5.12
CA HIS A 9 -3.57 3.70 3.65
C HIS A 9 -2.48 4.55 2.98
N PHE A 10 -1.60 5.16 3.77
CA PHE A 10 -0.61 6.10 3.21
C PHE A 10 0.80 5.81 3.69
N ASN A 11 1.20 6.35 4.85
CA ASN A 11 2.60 6.29 5.25
C ASN A 11 3.03 4.94 5.85
N CYS A 12 2.12 4.05 6.18
CA CYS A 12 2.47 2.68 6.59
C CYS A 12 2.96 1.78 5.45
N GLU A 13 2.79 2.22 4.19
CA GLU A 13 3.32 1.52 3.00
C GLU A 13 4.83 1.26 3.10
N ILE A 14 5.60 2.19 3.65
CA ILE A 14 7.06 2.08 3.76
C ILE A 14 7.53 0.98 4.72
N PHE A 15 6.64 0.37 5.49
CA PHE A 15 6.96 -0.77 6.35
C PHE A 15 6.88 -2.11 5.63
N CYS A 16 6.56 -2.11 4.34
CA CYS A 16 6.50 -3.32 3.52
C CYS A 16 7.49 -3.23 2.36
N ARG A 17 8.18 -4.33 2.09
CA ARG A 17 9.05 -4.51 0.92
C ARG A 17 8.54 -5.64 0.06
N CYS A 18 8.46 -5.42 -1.26
CA CYS A 18 8.25 -6.47 -2.25
C CYS A 18 9.57 -6.86 -2.94
N TRP A 19 9.58 -7.99 -3.66
CA TRP A 19 10.78 -8.45 -4.38
C TRP A 19 11.29 -7.48 -5.45
N GLN A 20 10.41 -6.61 -5.98
CA GLN A 20 10.77 -5.61 -7.00
C GLN A 20 11.47 -4.38 -6.41
N ASP A 21 11.38 -4.18 -5.11
CA ASP A 21 11.95 -3.00 -4.48
C ASP A 21 13.47 -3.03 -4.53
N ASP A 22 14.07 -1.88 -4.82
CA ASP A 22 15.53 -1.75 -4.79
C ASP A 22 16.02 -2.05 -3.36
N PRO A 23 16.90 -3.06 -3.18
CA PRO A 23 17.49 -3.38 -1.87
C PRO A 23 18.22 -2.21 -1.22
N ALA A 24 18.59 -1.18 -2.01
CA ALA A 24 19.22 0.03 -1.49
C ALA A 24 18.18 1.04 -0.96
N THR A 25 16.90 0.84 -1.22
CA THR A 25 15.84 1.66 -0.65
C THR A 25 15.78 1.40 0.86
N GLN A 26 15.89 2.47 1.62
CA GLN A 26 15.79 2.42 3.07
C GLN A 26 15.12 3.69 3.58
N PHE A 27 14.33 3.56 4.62
CA PHE A 27 13.63 4.66 5.27
C PHE A 27 14.07 4.81 6.72
N TRP A 28 13.92 6.02 7.25
CA TRP A 28 14.24 6.34 8.65
C TRP A 28 13.12 7.18 9.25
N PHE A 29 12.90 7.01 10.52
CA PHE A 29 12.20 7.99 11.33
C PHE A 29 13.18 9.05 11.82
N CYS A 30 12.89 10.33 11.53
CA CYS A 30 13.68 11.47 11.99
C CYS A 30 12.99 12.11 13.21
N PRO A 31 13.49 11.92 14.45
CA PRO A 31 12.86 12.46 15.65
C PRO A 31 12.81 13.98 15.68
N ALA A 32 13.79 14.66 15.05
CA ALA A 32 13.85 16.12 15.01
C ALA A 32 12.69 16.72 14.22
N LYS A 33 12.20 16.01 13.20
CA LYS A 33 11.09 16.43 12.34
C LYS A 33 9.77 15.73 12.68
N ALA A 34 9.79 14.64 13.45
CA ALA A 34 8.70 13.71 13.68
C ALA A 34 8.11 13.15 12.37
N GLU A 35 8.98 12.82 11.42
CA GLU A 35 8.62 12.37 10.05
C GLU A 35 9.41 11.13 9.65
N LEU A 36 8.83 10.39 8.72
CA LEU A 36 9.51 9.34 7.97
C LEU A 36 10.23 9.97 6.77
N VAL A 37 11.48 9.59 6.54
CA VAL A 37 12.31 10.17 5.49
C VAL A 37 12.97 9.06 4.66
N ASP A 38 13.16 9.34 3.38
CA ASP A 38 13.90 8.47 2.47
C ASP A 38 15.42 8.66 2.56
N ARG A 39 16.15 7.85 1.81
CA ARG A 39 17.60 7.89 1.74
C ARG A 39 18.14 9.24 1.26
N VAL A 40 17.51 9.87 0.26
CA VAL A 40 17.97 11.16 -0.27
C VAL A 40 17.86 12.24 0.80
N THR A 41 16.72 12.30 1.48
CA THR A 41 16.50 13.22 2.59
C THR A 41 17.49 12.95 3.72
N TYR A 42 17.68 11.67 4.10
CA TYR A 42 18.61 11.28 5.16
C TYR A 42 20.06 11.67 4.84
N GLU A 43 20.56 11.37 3.63
CA GLU A 43 21.96 11.58 3.25
C GLU A 43 22.30 13.04 2.95
N TYR A 44 21.38 13.78 2.33
CA TYR A 44 21.69 15.09 1.72
C TYR A 44 20.94 16.28 2.32
N LEU A 45 19.79 16.06 2.97
CA LEU A 45 18.96 17.16 3.49
C LEU A 45 18.96 17.29 5.01
N LEU A 46 19.32 16.22 5.72
CA LEU A 46 19.47 16.28 7.19
C LEU A 46 20.87 16.72 7.58
N SER A 47 20.96 17.53 8.64
CA SER A 47 22.23 17.83 9.31
C SER A 47 22.81 16.61 10.01
N ASP A 48 24.11 16.63 10.33
CA ASP A 48 24.77 15.53 11.04
C ASP A 48 24.14 15.24 12.43
N ASP A 49 23.61 16.27 13.09
CA ASP A 49 22.98 16.09 14.39
C ASP A 49 21.56 15.49 14.27
N GLU A 50 20.80 15.84 13.22
CA GLU A 50 19.51 15.21 12.93
C GLU A 50 19.69 13.74 12.55
N ARG A 51 20.67 13.43 11.70
CA ARG A 51 21.00 12.04 11.30
C ARG A 51 21.33 11.11 12.45
N LYS A 52 22.09 11.59 13.43
CA LYS A 52 22.46 10.80 14.63
C LYS A 52 21.26 10.31 15.45
N GLY A 53 20.13 11.01 15.35
CA GLY A 53 18.91 10.65 16.06
C GLY A 53 17.96 9.77 15.23
N CYS A 54 18.21 9.59 13.94
CA CYS A 54 17.34 8.84 13.06
C CYS A 54 17.36 7.33 13.38
N ILE A 55 16.18 6.71 13.29
CA ILE A 55 15.96 5.30 13.56
C ILE A 55 15.60 4.64 12.23
N PRO A 56 16.35 3.62 11.75
CA PRO A 56 16.01 2.95 10.52
C PRO A 56 14.65 2.22 10.66
N VAL A 57 13.82 2.32 9.63
CA VAL A 57 12.57 1.57 9.55
C VAL A 57 12.91 0.10 9.31
N ALA A 58 12.33 -0.77 10.11
CA ALA A 58 12.33 -2.19 9.82
C ALA A 58 11.16 -2.50 8.90
N GLU A 59 11.41 -3.27 7.85
CA GLU A 59 10.42 -3.65 6.85
C GLU A 59 10.05 -5.12 7.00
N ILE A 60 8.79 -5.45 6.69
CA ILE A 60 8.32 -6.83 6.50
C ILE A 60 8.26 -7.15 5.01
N SER A 61 8.38 -8.42 4.65
CA SER A 61 8.21 -8.81 3.26
C SER A 61 6.72 -8.82 2.85
N LEU A 62 6.46 -8.51 1.59
CA LEU A 62 5.12 -8.66 1.02
C LEU A 62 4.65 -10.11 1.11
N SER A 63 5.56 -11.07 0.95
CA SER A 63 5.27 -12.49 1.06
C SER A 63 4.77 -12.89 2.45
N ASP A 64 5.25 -12.25 3.53
CA ASP A 64 4.74 -12.50 4.89
C ASP A 64 3.30 -12.01 5.06
N ILE A 65 2.97 -10.85 4.48
CA ILE A 65 1.59 -10.32 4.48
C ILE A 65 0.68 -11.25 3.68
N GLN A 66 1.12 -11.71 2.51
CA GLN A 66 0.34 -12.63 1.68
C GLN A 66 0.10 -13.97 2.39
N ARG A 67 1.11 -14.54 3.06
CA ARG A 67 0.95 -15.76 3.88
C ARG A 67 -0.11 -15.56 4.96
N ALA A 68 0.03 -14.50 5.74
CA ALA A 68 -0.90 -14.19 6.82
C ALA A 68 -2.34 -13.97 6.33
N PHE A 69 -2.50 -13.42 5.12
CA PHE A 69 -3.81 -13.27 4.50
C PHE A 69 -4.41 -14.63 4.11
N PHE A 70 -3.66 -15.49 3.42
CA PHE A 70 -4.17 -16.79 2.98
C PHE A 70 -4.43 -17.75 4.15
N GLU A 71 -3.69 -17.65 5.25
CA GLU A 71 -3.96 -18.42 6.47
C GLU A 71 -5.34 -18.14 7.08
N GLN A 72 -5.95 -16.99 6.79
CA GLN A 72 -7.26 -16.57 7.26
C GLN A 72 -8.40 -16.87 6.28
N GLN A 73 -8.07 -17.35 5.08
CA GLN A 73 -9.09 -17.72 4.09
C GLN A 73 -9.75 -19.05 4.44
N ASP A 74 -10.89 -19.32 3.79
CA ASP A 74 -11.54 -20.63 3.89
C ASP A 74 -10.62 -21.74 3.36
N ASP A 75 -10.95 -22.99 3.71
CA ASP A 75 -10.12 -24.16 3.40
C ASP A 75 -9.91 -24.32 1.89
N GLU A 76 -10.94 -24.05 1.08
CA GLU A 76 -10.88 -24.19 -0.39
C GLU A 76 -9.86 -23.22 -1.01
N VAL A 77 -9.92 -21.96 -0.62
CA VAL A 77 -8.98 -20.92 -1.11
C VAL A 77 -7.58 -21.20 -0.61
N ARG A 78 -7.44 -21.59 0.66
CA ARG A 78 -6.13 -21.89 1.25
C ARG A 78 -5.47 -23.11 0.58
N GLU A 79 -6.19 -24.20 0.37
CA GLU A 79 -5.68 -25.41 -0.29
C GLU A 79 -5.26 -25.11 -1.74
N MET A 80 -6.06 -24.35 -2.49
CA MET A 80 -5.72 -23.89 -3.84
C MET A 80 -4.43 -23.08 -3.84
N TRP A 81 -4.28 -22.14 -2.90
CA TRP A 81 -3.07 -21.34 -2.80
C TRP A 81 -1.86 -22.18 -2.41
N GLU A 82 -1.95 -23.06 -1.39
CA GLU A 82 -0.88 -23.96 -0.98
C GLU A 82 -0.40 -24.87 -2.11
N GLU A 83 -1.31 -25.35 -2.95
CA GLU A 83 -0.97 -26.13 -4.12
C GLU A 83 -0.21 -25.28 -5.16
N SER A 84 -0.68 -24.06 -5.40
CA SER A 84 -0.10 -23.16 -6.40
C SER A 84 1.32 -22.69 -6.02
N ILE A 85 1.59 -22.43 -4.74
CA ILE A 85 2.92 -22.00 -4.27
C ILE A 85 3.92 -23.14 -4.06
N ARG A 86 3.49 -24.40 -4.17
CA ARG A 86 4.34 -25.58 -3.89
C ARG A 86 5.60 -25.64 -4.74
N GLU A 87 5.56 -25.11 -5.96
CA GLU A 87 6.68 -25.09 -6.89
C GLU A 87 7.48 -23.78 -6.85
N CYS A 88 7.08 -22.80 -6.03
CA CYS A 88 7.81 -21.56 -5.88
C CYS A 88 9.14 -21.80 -5.14
N THR A 89 10.25 -21.37 -5.76
CA THR A 89 11.60 -21.60 -5.24
C THR A 89 12.24 -20.35 -4.65
N ASP A 90 11.63 -19.18 -4.86
CA ASP A 90 12.12 -17.88 -4.42
C ASP A 90 10.95 -16.97 -4.07
N GLU A 91 11.28 -15.83 -3.47
CA GLU A 91 10.31 -14.83 -3.02
C GLU A 91 9.55 -14.21 -4.19
N GLN A 92 10.22 -13.97 -5.31
CA GLN A 92 9.59 -13.43 -6.51
C GLN A 92 8.45 -14.32 -7.00
N SER A 93 8.75 -15.60 -7.26
CA SER A 93 7.74 -16.55 -7.76
C SER A 93 6.60 -16.73 -6.77
N PHE A 94 6.88 -16.70 -5.47
CA PHE A 94 5.87 -16.76 -4.42
C PHE A 94 4.94 -15.54 -4.45
N GLU A 95 5.49 -14.34 -4.48
CA GLU A 95 4.71 -13.09 -4.50
C GLU A 95 3.85 -12.98 -5.76
N GLU A 96 4.41 -13.31 -6.94
CA GLU A 96 3.70 -13.28 -8.22
C GLU A 96 2.54 -14.27 -8.26
N VAL A 97 2.74 -15.52 -7.80
CA VAL A 97 1.69 -16.54 -7.77
C VAL A 97 0.60 -16.15 -6.79
N SER A 98 0.97 -15.72 -5.59
CA SER A 98 0.02 -15.29 -4.56
C SER A 98 -0.79 -14.07 -5.03
N TRP A 99 -0.12 -13.10 -5.65
CA TRP A 99 -0.78 -11.91 -6.19
C TRP A 99 -1.79 -12.27 -7.28
N LYS A 100 -1.43 -13.15 -8.20
CA LYS A 100 -2.33 -13.62 -9.26
C LYS A 100 -3.62 -14.23 -8.69
N ILE A 101 -3.53 -15.02 -7.64
CA ILE A 101 -4.70 -15.59 -6.97
C ILE A 101 -5.55 -14.50 -6.31
N ILE A 102 -4.91 -13.49 -5.71
CA ILE A 102 -5.60 -12.36 -5.09
C ILE A 102 -6.38 -11.59 -6.16
N GLU A 103 -5.74 -11.22 -7.26
CA GLU A 103 -6.32 -10.38 -8.30
C GLU A 103 -7.37 -11.08 -9.19
N ASP A 104 -7.37 -12.42 -9.26
CA ASP A 104 -8.35 -13.18 -10.02
C ASP A 104 -9.81 -13.02 -9.50
N ASN A 105 -9.98 -12.47 -8.28
CA ASN A 105 -11.30 -12.24 -7.69
C ASN A 105 -11.37 -10.86 -7.02
N PHE A 106 -12.27 -10.02 -7.52
CA PHE A 106 -12.45 -8.64 -7.01
C PHE A 106 -12.64 -8.56 -5.49
N HIS A 107 -13.53 -9.38 -4.91
CA HIS A 107 -13.78 -9.34 -3.48
C HIS A 107 -12.56 -9.79 -2.66
N ARG A 108 -11.82 -10.78 -3.16
CA ARG A 108 -10.58 -11.23 -2.54
C ARG A 108 -9.50 -10.15 -2.61
N HIS A 109 -9.36 -9.51 -3.78
CA HIS A 109 -8.43 -8.40 -3.96
C HIS A 109 -8.72 -7.28 -2.96
N TRP A 110 -9.99 -6.87 -2.86
CA TRP A 110 -10.39 -5.83 -1.91
C TRP A 110 -10.12 -6.21 -0.46
N ALA A 111 -10.53 -7.42 -0.08
CA ALA A 111 -10.27 -7.94 1.27
C ALA A 111 -8.76 -8.00 1.58
N TYR A 112 -7.93 -8.32 0.58
CA TYR A 112 -6.48 -8.30 0.73
C TYR A 112 -5.94 -6.88 0.95
N LEU A 113 -6.40 -5.89 0.21
CA LEU A 113 -5.94 -4.50 0.38
C LEU A 113 -6.21 -3.99 1.79
N GLU A 114 -7.42 -4.22 2.30
CA GLU A 114 -7.78 -3.85 3.67
C GLU A 114 -6.95 -4.62 4.71
N PHE A 115 -6.82 -5.95 4.53
CA PHE A 115 -6.00 -6.78 5.40
C PHE A 115 -4.54 -6.31 5.42
N ALA A 116 -3.96 -6.06 4.24
CA ALA A 116 -2.56 -5.63 4.12
C ALA A 116 -2.34 -4.25 4.75
N ALA A 117 -3.31 -3.34 4.61
CA ALA A 117 -3.27 -2.03 5.24
C ALA A 117 -3.29 -2.13 6.78
N ASP A 118 -4.19 -2.93 7.35
CA ASP A 118 -4.27 -3.19 8.79
C ASP A 118 -3.03 -3.91 9.31
N TYR A 119 -2.49 -4.86 8.55
CA TYR A 119 -1.27 -5.58 8.90
C TYR A 119 -0.06 -4.64 8.98
N LYS A 120 0.12 -3.78 7.97
CA LYS A 120 1.19 -2.77 7.94
C LYS A 120 1.06 -1.76 9.07
N LEU A 121 -0.16 -1.28 9.35
CA LEU A 121 -0.41 -0.38 10.47
C LEU A 121 -0.02 -1.03 11.80
N SER A 122 -0.50 -2.25 12.06
CA SER A 122 -0.18 -2.98 13.28
C SER A 122 1.33 -3.21 13.45
N TYR A 123 2.02 -3.49 12.34
CA TYR A 123 3.46 -3.62 12.32
C TYR A 123 4.17 -2.30 12.65
N ALA A 124 3.76 -1.20 12.00
CA ALA A 124 4.29 0.14 12.24
C ALA A 124 4.12 0.58 13.70
N GLU A 125 2.95 0.32 14.29
CA GLU A 125 2.70 0.58 15.71
C GLU A 125 3.63 -0.20 16.63
N ASN A 126 3.81 -1.50 16.36
CA ASN A 126 4.70 -2.34 17.16
C ASN A 126 6.15 -1.85 17.05
N TRP A 127 6.60 -1.53 15.84
CA TRP A 127 7.90 -0.93 15.61
C TRP A 127 8.05 0.41 16.37
N CYS A 128 7.04 1.27 16.38
CA CYS A 128 7.05 2.51 17.16
C CYS A 128 7.16 2.23 18.67
N ARG A 129 6.41 1.24 19.19
CA ARG A 129 6.48 0.86 20.61
C ARG A 129 7.86 0.34 21.00
N GLU A 130 8.46 -0.54 20.18
CA GLU A 130 9.80 -1.08 20.41
C GLU A 130 10.90 -0.02 20.41
N ASN A 131 10.76 0.99 19.54
CA ASN A 131 11.71 2.09 19.44
C ASN A 131 11.35 3.30 20.33
N GLN A 132 10.31 3.19 21.16
CA GLN A 132 9.84 4.24 22.08
C GLN A 132 9.44 5.54 21.34
N ILE A 133 8.94 5.41 20.12
CA ILE A 133 8.44 6.51 19.29
C ILE A 133 6.97 6.74 19.65
N PRO A 134 6.57 7.92 20.11
CA PRO A 134 5.16 8.24 20.31
C PRO A 134 4.46 8.32 18.95
N PHE A 135 3.28 7.72 18.85
CA PHE A 135 2.48 7.75 17.62
C PHE A 135 1.00 8.02 17.92
N VAL A 136 0.28 8.44 16.90
CA VAL A 136 -1.18 8.53 16.86
C VAL A 136 -1.67 7.97 15.55
N GLU A 137 -2.71 7.13 15.59
CA GLU A 137 -3.41 6.68 14.40
C GLU A 137 -4.26 7.81 13.83
N THR A 138 -4.38 7.89 12.53
CA THR A 138 -5.22 8.86 11.83
C THR A 138 -5.79 8.27 10.56
N GLU A 139 -7.02 8.65 10.23
CA GLU A 139 -7.64 8.40 8.92
C GLU A 139 -7.27 9.49 7.90
N GLU A 140 -6.70 10.61 8.35
CA GLU A 140 -6.26 11.68 7.48
C GLU A 140 -5.11 11.20 6.59
N TRP A 141 -5.03 11.78 5.40
CA TRP A 141 -3.87 11.60 4.54
C TRP A 141 -2.59 12.11 5.23
N VAL A 142 -1.57 11.28 5.21
CA VAL A 142 -0.25 11.62 5.74
C VAL A 142 0.78 11.32 4.66
N ALA A 143 1.52 12.35 4.23
CA ALA A 143 2.58 12.19 3.25
C ALA A 143 3.60 11.14 3.72
N SER A 144 4.03 10.30 2.80
CA SER A 144 5.15 9.39 2.98
C SER A 144 6.23 9.67 1.94
N PRO A 145 7.46 9.20 2.13
CA PRO A 145 8.51 9.32 1.13
C PRO A 145 8.16 8.69 -0.22
N THR A 146 7.33 7.65 -0.23
CA THR A 146 6.87 6.97 -1.44
C THR A 146 5.63 7.61 -2.05
N HIS A 147 4.80 8.26 -1.22
CA HIS A 147 3.55 8.89 -1.62
C HIS A 147 3.49 10.33 -1.08
N PRO A 148 4.28 11.25 -1.64
CA PRO A 148 4.33 12.63 -1.16
C PRO A 148 3.07 13.43 -1.54
N HIS A 149 2.26 12.92 -2.46
CA HIS A 149 1.03 13.55 -2.96
C HIS A 149 -0.11 12.55 -3.00
N MET A 150 -1.33 13.07 -2.86
CA MET A 150 -2.56 12.31 -3.07
C MET A 150 -2.85 12.26 -4.58
N PHE A 151 -2.84 11.06 -5.17
CA PHE A 151 -3.15 10.86 -6.59
C PHE A 151 -4.63 10.53 -6.75
N ILE A 152 -5.43 11.52 -7.10
CA ILE A 152 -6.88 11.34 -7.34
C ILE A 152 -7.28 11.52 -8.81
N ASP A 153 -6.34 11.84 -9.70
CA ASP A 153 -6.56 12.15 -11.12
C ASP A 153 -5.82 11.22 -12.09
N ASP A 154 -5.23 10.13 -11.59
CA ASP A 154 -4.48 9.17 -12.40
C ASP A 154 -5.42 8.17 -13.08
N VAL A 155 -5.44 8.19 -14.41
CA VAL A 155 -6.26 7.27 -15.23
C VAL A 155 -5.86 5.82 -15.03
N GLU A 156 -4.57 5.51 -14.88
CA GLU A 156 -4.10 4.13 -14.70
C GLU A 156 -4.54 3.57 -13.34
N TYR A 157 -4.53 4.40 -12.32
CA TYR A 157 -5.04 4.07 -11.00
C TYR A 157 -6.54 3.73 -11.05
N VAL A 158 -7.38 4.60 -11.64
CA VAL A 158 -8.80 4.33 -11.84
C VAL A 158 -9.02 3.05 -12.66
N LEU A 159 -8.26 2.91 -13.75
CA LEU A 159 -8.39 1.77 -14.66
C LEU A 159 -8.08 0.44 -13.97
N SER A 160 -7.12 0.41 -13.05
CA SER A 160 -6.78 -0.81 -12.31
C SER A 160 -7.97 -1.32 -11.51
N TYR A 161 -8.66 -0.46 -10.76
CA TYR A 161 -9.83 -0.84 -9.97
C TYR A 161 -11.02 -1.27 -10.83
N LEU A 162 -11.31 -0.55 -11.91
CA LEU A 162 -12.40 -0.90 -12.81
C LEU A 162 -12.16 -2.23 -13.54
N LYS A 163 -10.92 -2.58 -13.85
CA LYS A 163 -10.55 -3.87 -14.45
C LYS A 163 -10.83 -5.07 -13.54
N TYR A 164 -10.76 -4.89 -12.23
CA TYR A 164 -11.11 -5.93 -11.26
C TYR A 164 -12.62 -6.04 -10.98
N GLY A 165 -13.44 -5.35 -11.74
CA GLY A 165 -14.89 -5.41 -11.63
C GLY A 165 -15.51 -4.43 -10.65
N CYS A 166 -14.71 -3.49 -10.10
CA CYS A 166 -15.24 -2.39 -9.32
C CYS A 166 -16.12 -1.50 -10.20
N SER A 167 -17.31 -1.20 -9.76
CA SER A 167 -18.13 -0.19 -10.41
C SER A 167 -17.59 1.22 -10.16
N VAL A 168 -17.99 2.18 -11.00
CA VAL A 168 -17.63 3.61 -10.78
C VAL A 168 -18.15 4.10 -9.43
N GLU A 169 -19.32 3.65 -9.00
CA GLU A 169 -19.92 4.04 -7.72
C GLU A 169 -19.09 3.52 -6.53
N GLU A 170 -18.73 2.24 -6.54
CA GLU A 170 -17.85 1.64 -5.53
C GLU A 170 -16.48 2.31 -5.50
N PHE A 171 -15.91 2.62 -6.67
CA PHE A 171 -14.65 3.35 -6.76
C PHE A 171 -14.76 4.76 -6.15
N MET A 172 -15.84 5.48 -6.42
CA MET A 172 -16.07 6.81 -5.84
C MET A 172 -16.29 6.76 -4.33
N ASP A 173 -16.98 5.74 -3.83
CA ASP A 173 -17.19 5.56 -2.39
C ASP A 173 -15.86 5.25 -1.68
N MET A 174 -15.02 4.42 -2.30
CA MET A 174 -13.66 4.17 -1.84
C MET A 174 -12.84 5.46 -1.76
N LEU A 175 -12.84 6.27 -2.83
CA LEU A 175 -12.11 7.54 -2.83
C LEU A 175 -12.56 8.47 -1.69
N ARG A 176 -13.85 8.54 -1.42
CA ARG A 176 -14.40 9.33 -0.31
C ARG A 176 -13.92 8.82 1.05
N GLN A 177 -13.88 7.49 1.19
CA GLN A 177 -13.40 6.85 2.42
C GLN A 177 -11.93 7.16 2.68
N PHE A 178 -11.09 7.09 1.64
CA PHE A 178 -9.64 7.31 1.77
C PHE A 178 -9.23 8.79 1.75
N ASN A 179 -10.13 9.69 1.38
CA ASN A 179 -9.87 11.12 1.31
C ASN A 179 -10.99 11.91 2.00
N PRO A 180 -11.19 11.72 3.32
CA PRO A 180 -12.33 12.30 4.05
C PRO A 180 -12.35 13.82 4.02
N ASP A 181 -11.19 14.47 3.83
CA ASP A 181 -11.06 15.93 3.79
C ASP A 181 -11.27 16.52 2.38
N VAL A 182 -11.47 15.68 1.36
CA VAL A 182 -11.73 16.12 -0.01
C VAL A 182 -13.24 16.22 -0.24
N GLU A 183 -13.76 17.46 -0.32
CA GLU A 183 -15.19 17.70 -0.56
C GLU A 183 -15.58 17.56 -2.04
N ASP A 184 -14.65 17.84 -2.96
CA ASP A 184 -14.90 17.86 -4.40
C ASP A 184 -13.96 16.91 -5.15
N PHE A 185 -14.54 15.85 -5.70
CA PHE A 185 -13.86 14.86 -6.56
C PHE A 185 -14.05 15.14 -8.06
N SER A 186 -14.50 16.31 -8.47
CA SER A 186 -14.71 16.63 -9.88
C SER A 186 -13.43 16.51 -10.73
N ALA A 187 -12.26 16.72 -10.12
CA ALA A 187 -10.97 16.58 -10.80
C ALA A 187 -10.70 15.16 -11.31
N ILE A 188 -11.24 14.10 -10.66
CA ILE A 188 -11.07 12.71 -11.10
C ILE A 188 -12.08 12.28 -12.18
N THR A 189 -13.16 13.03 -12.37
CA THR A 189 -14.19 12.68 -13.35
C THR A 189 -13.64 12.42 -14.75
N PRO A 190 -12.73 13.25 -15.30
CA PRO A 190 -12.13 12.99 -16.61
C PRO A 190 -11.32 11.69 -16.65
N ALA A 191 -10.64 11.33 -15.56
CA ALA A 191 -9.87 10.10 -15.45
C ALA A 191 -10.79 8.87 -15.44
N ILE A 192 -11.90 8.94 -14.70
CA ILE A 192 -12.95 7.89 -14.67
C ILE A 192 -13.56 7.71 -16.06
N GLU A 193 -13.95 8.79 -16.74
CA GLU A 193 -14.53 8.73 -18.08
C GLU A 193 -13.55 8.11 -19.09
N ALA A 194 -12.27 8.51 -19.05
CA ALA A 194 -11.23 7.96 -19.90
C ALA A 194 -10.98 6.47 -19.63
N ALA A 195 -10.94 6.04 -18.37
CA ALA A 195 -10.77 4.65 -17.98
C ALA A 195 -11.96 3.78 -18.45
N VAL A 196 -13.18 4.22 -18.25
CA VAL A 196 -14.40 3.52 -18.72
C VAL A 196 -14.41 3.41 -20.25
N GLU A 197 -13.99 4.45 -20.96
CA GLU A 197 -13.93 4.41 -22.42
C GLU A 197 -12.84 3.45 -22.92
N GLN A 198 -11.70 3.40 -22.24
CA GLN A 198 -10.63 2.45 -22.54
C GLN A 198 -11.08 1.00 -22.34
N MET A 199 -11.78 0.70 -21.25
CA MET A 199 -12.32 -0.63 -21.00
C MET A 199 -13.31 -1.08 -22.09
N LYS A 200 -14.18 -0.18 -22.57
CA LYS A 200 -15.11 -0.46 -23.67
C LYS A 200 -14.37 -0.77 -24.98
N LYS A 201 -13.29 -0.04 -25.26
CA LYS A 201 -12.45 -0.29 -26.45
C LYS A 201 -11.74 -1.65 -26.38
N ASP A 202 -11.27 -2.02 -25.19
CA ASP A 202 -10.57 -3.29 -25.01
C ASP A 202 -11.54 -4.49 -25.06
N ALA A 203 -12.74 -4.35 -24.50
CA ALA A 203 -13.80 -5.35 -24.64
C ALA A 203 -14.26 -5.53 -26.10
N GLY A 204 -14.32 -4.45 -26.89
CA GLY A 204 -14.67 -4.52 -28.32
C GLY A 204 -13.59 -5.14 -29.22
N LYS A 205 -12.33 -5.29 -28.74
CA LYS A 205 -11.25 -5.95 -29.47
C LYS A 205 -11.20 -7.47 -29.23
N GLN A 206 -11.89 -7.96 -28.19
CA GLN A 206 -11.95 -9.37 -27.83
C GLN A 206 -13.20 -10.10 -28.39
N ALA A 207 -14.10 -9.36 -29.00
CA ALA A 207 -15.30 -9.89 -29.70
C ALA A 207 -15.10 -9.95 -31.22
#